data_d57db0e87fcf8c8466d21f0f072d47a7
#
_entry.id   d57db0e87fcf8c8466d21f0f072d47a7
#
_cell.length_a   1.000
_cell.length_b   1.000
_cell.length_c   1.000
_cell.angle_alpha   90.00
_cell.angle_beta   90.00
_cell.angle_gamma   90.00
#
_symmetry.space_group_name_H-M   'P 1'
#
loop_
_entity.id
_entity.type
_entity.pdbx_description
1 polymer ?
#
loop_
_entity_poly.entity_id
_entity_poly.type
_entity_poly.pdbx_seq_one_letter_code
_entity_poly.pdbx_strand_id
1 'polypeptide(L)'
;MPSERHLPPGLPEVLYHHGRPYGIGGFGSGTGSKCLGDETPPSDHLATPTCCTESFIRAAHPIVATLLLDKISLDYTETLMAAAGEQAEAAKEETMKKYYGNYLLMIEGSLPTKDEAYCCVGGKSALQITEEAAAGAKAIIAWGNCASAGCVQAANPNPTGAKGIHKVIKGKPIINVQGCPPIADVMAGVIIYMLTFERMPQLDGLGRPKMFYSRRVHDTCYRRANFDAGLFVESFDDENAKHGYCLYKVGCKGPSTYNSCGIIKWNEGTSYPIQSGHPCLGCSEENFWDNSPFY
;
A
#
# COMPACT_ATOMS: atom_id res chain seq x y z
N MET A 1 -13.25 17.30 -29.53
CA MET A 1 -13.76 17.68 -28.22
C MET A 1 -14.19 16.42 -27.50
N PRO A 2 -13.54 15.98 -26.41
CA PRO A 2 -14.03 14.87 -25.63
C PRO A 2 -15.30 15.34 -24.91
N SER A 3 -16.36 14.56 -25.00
CA SER A 3 -17.62 14.79 -24.31
C SER A 3 -17.38 14.83 -22.79
N GLU A 4 -17.74 15.94 -22.16
CA GLU A 4 -17.85 16.04 -20.71
C GLU A 4 -18.83 14.95 -20.24
N ARG A 5 -18.30 13.88 -19.67
CA ARG A 5 -19.14 12.93 -18.94
C ARG A 5 -19.52 13.59 -17.63
N HIS A 6 -20.75 14.04 -17.52
CA HIS A 6 -21.32 14.44 -16.24
C HIS A 6 -21.44 13.19 -15.36
N LEU A 7 -20.54 13.10 -14.39
CA LEU A 7 -20.67 12.15 -13.28
C LEU A 7 -21.90 12.55 -12.44
N PRO A 8 -22.62 11.58 -11.86
CA PRO A 8 -23.72 11.89 -10.96
C PRO A 8 -23.22 12.78 -9.81
N PRO A 9 -24.01 13.79 -9.40
CA PRO A 9 -23.62 14.69 -8.33
C PRO A 9 -23.43 13.91 -7.02
N GLY A 10 -22.27 14.07 -6.39
CA GLY A 10 -21.97 13.49 -5.08
C GLY A 10 -20.83 12.45 -5.04
N LEU A 11 -20.22 12.09 -6.17
CA LEU A 11 -19.04 11.23 -6.14
C LEU A 11 -17.82 12.00 -5.64
N PRO A 12 -17.03 11.47 -4.70
CA PRO A 12 -15.79 12.10 -4.27
C PRO A 12 -14.75 12.02 -5.38
N GLU A 13 -14.07 13.11 -5.57
CA GLU A 13 -12.91 13.23 -6.44
C GLU A 13 -11.70 12.55 -5.77
N VAL A 14 -10.88 11.89 -6.56
CA VAL A 14 -9.69 11.19 -6.07
C VAL A 14 -8.45 11.77 -6.73
N LEU A 15 -7.58 12.35 -5.92
CA LEU A 15 -6.23 12.70 -6.29
C LEU A 15 -5.29 11.59 -5.83
N TYR A 16 -4.65 10.92 -6.76
CA TYR A 16 -3.67 9.88 -6.45
C TYR A 16 -2.26 10.43 -6.59
N HIS A 17 -1.55 10.51 -5.47
CA HIS A 17 -0.16 10.90 -5.44
C HIS A 17 0.71 9.69 -5.09
N HIS A 18 1.66 9.41 -5.95
CA HIS A 18 2.68 8.40 -5.76
C HIS A 18 3.91 9.05 -5.14
N GLY A 19 3.99 9.01 -3.82
CA GLY A 19 5.20 9.37 -3.11
C GLY A 19 6.28 8.34 -3.42
N ARG A 20 7.07 8.60 -4.46
CA ARG A 20 8.20 7.75 -4.79
C ARG A 20 9.24 7.80 -3.67
N PRO A 21 9.44 6.74 -2.87
CA PRO A 21 10.64 6.65 -2.05
C PRO A 21 11.88 6.38 -2.93
N TYR A 22 11.72 6.35 -4.24
CA TYR A 22 12.66 5.91 -5.26
C TYR A 22 13.05 7.02 -6.23
N GLY A 23 13.05 8.25 -5.79
CA GLY A 23 13.85 9.26 -6.45
C GLY A 23 15.30 8.82 -6.63
N ILE A 24 15.73 7.83 -5.88
CA ILE A 24 17.03 7.16 -5.99
C ILE A 24 17.15 6.38 -7.30
N GLY A 25 16.07 5.89 -7.90
CA GLY A 25 16.10 5.21 -9.20
C GLY A 25 16.21 6.14 -10.41
N GLY A 26 16.08 7.45 -10.22
CA GLY A 26 16.29 8.45 -11.27
C GLY A 26 17.74 8.87 -11.45
N PHE A 27 18.59 8.58 -10.50
CA PHE A 27 20.03 8.76 -10.63
C PHE A 27 20.63 7.42 -11.04
N GLY A 28 21.24 7.36 -12.20
CA GLY A 28 21.83 6.17 -12.83
C GLY A 28 22.96 5.47 -12.09
N SER A 29 22.85 5.36 -10.78
CA SER A 29 23.60 4.45 -9.93
C SER A 29 22.66 3.30 -9.58
N GLY A 30 22.82 2.17 -10.25
CA GLY A 30 21.99 0.96 -10.26
C GLY A 30 21.69 0.29 -8.93
N THR A 31 21.25 1.02 -7.95
CA THR A 31 20.81 0.49 -6.64
C THR A 31 19.38 0.90 -6.31
N GLY A 32 18.50 0.85 -7.31
CA GLY A 32 17.05 0.89 -7.06
C GLY A 32 16.68 -0.35 -6.26
N SER A 33 16.15 -0.19 -5.04
CA SER A 33 15.57 -1.31 -4.32
C SER A 33 14.35 -1.78 -5.11
N LYS A 34 14.53 -2.82 -5.90
CA LYS A 34 13.45 -3.54 -6.57
C LYS A 34 12.55 -4.15 -5.51
N CYS A 35 11.26 -4.16 -5.73
CA CYS A 35 10.38 -5.06 -4.98
C CYS A 35 10.96 -6.46 -5.11
N LEU A 36 11.07 -7.19 -3.98
CA LEU A 36 11.61 -8.53 -3.95
C LEU A 36 10.92 -9.39 -5.03
N GLY A 37 11.67 -9.82 -6.03
CA GLY A 37 11.17 -10.72 -7.08
C GLY A 37 11.29 -10.22 -8.52
N ASP A 38 11.80 -9.01 -8.77
CA ASP A 38 11.98 -8.55 -10.14
C ASP A 38 13.37 -8.87 -10.69
N GLU A 39 13.55 -10.11 -11.15
CA GLU A 39 14.61 -10.54 -12.04
C GLU A 39 14.08 -10.65 -13.48
N THR A 40 13.30 -9.68 -13.95
CA THR A 40 12.93 -9.63 -15.36
C THR A 40 14.04 -8.97 -16.17
N PRO A 41 14.35 -9.50 -17.36
CA PRO A 41 15.35 -8.91 -18.23
C PRO A 41 14.95 -7.50 -18.71
N PRO A 42 15.88 -6.66 -19.11
CA PRO A 42 15.70 -5.20 -19.30
C PRO A 42 14.75 -4.78 -20.43
N SER A 43 13.96 -5.66 -21.00
CA SER A 43 13.00 -5.36 -22.05
C SER A 43 11.58 -5.03 -21.58
N ASP A 44 11.23 -5.26 -20.30
CA ASP A 44 9.90 -4.98 -19.79
C ASP A 44 9.93 -3.72 -18.91
N HIS A 45 9.92 -2.59 -19.56
CA HIS A 45 10.15 -1.25 -19.02
C HIS A 45 9.01 -0.66 -18.19
N LEU A 46 8.24 -1.45 -17.48
CA LEU A 46 7.24 -0.98 -16.52
C LEU A 46 7.67 -1.21 -15.07
N ALA A 47 8.96 -1.34 -14.82
CA ALA A 47 9.52 -1.52 -13.49
C ALA A 47 9.67 -0.19 -12.73
N THR A 48 8.60 0.54 -12.59
CA THR A 48 8.50 1.47 -11.47
C THR A 48 7.90 0.69 -10.30
N PRO A 49 8.49 0.77 -9.09
CA PRO A 49 7.97 0.04 -7.94
C PRO A 49 6.66 0.67 -7.45
N THR A 50 5.60 0.24 -8.07
CA THR A 50 4.21 0.60 -7.77
C THR A 50 3.48 -0.61 -7.21
N CYS A 51 4.12 -1.31 -6.26
CA CYS A 51 3.65 -2.61 -5.77
C CYS A 51 2.18 -2.60 -5.35
N CYS A 52 1.73 -1.55 -4.66
CA CYS A 52 0.35 -1.46 -4.20
C CYS A 52 -0.58 -1.14 -5.35
N THR A 53 -0.25 -0.14 -6.17
CA THR A 53 -1.02 0.23 -7.36
C THR A 53 -1.09 -0.91 -8.36
N GLU A 54 0.02 -1.57 -8.64
CA GLU A 54 0.08 -2.69 -9.57
C GLU A 54 -0.73 -3.88 -9.06
N SER A 55 -0.61 -4.24 -7.79
CA SER A 55 -1.41 -5.29 -7.16
C SER A 55 -2.90 -4.98 -7.24
N PHE A 56 -3.29 -3.72 -7.08
CA PHE A 56 -4.67 -3.28 -7.17
C PHE A 56 -5.19 -3.33 -8.62
N ILE A 57 -4.43 -2.85 -9.59
CA ILE A 57 -4.82 -2.81 -11.01
C ILE A 57 -4.91 -4.22 -11.60
N ARG A 58 -4.01 -5.12 -11.21
CA ARG A 58 -3.96 -6.50 -11.73
C ARG A 58 -4.96 -7.44 -11.06
N ALA A 59 -5.60 -7.03 -9.98
CA ALA A 59 -6.63 -7.85 -9.37
C ALA A 59 -7.84 -8.00 -10.31
N ALA A 60 -8.30 -9.21 -10.54
CA ALA A 60 -9.51 -9.45 -11.33
C ALA A 60 -10.75 -9.06 -10.53
N HIS A 61 -10.69 -9.16 -9.20
CA HIS A 61 -11.65 -8.59 -8.27
C HIS A 61 -10.94 -7.91 -7.10
N PRO A 62 -11.38 -6.71 -6.68
CA PRO A 62 -12.34 -5.84 -7.37
C PRO A 62 -11.77 -5.36 -8.69
N ILE A 63 -12.60 -5.30 -9.71
CA ILE A 63 -12.18 -4.76 -11.00
C ILE A 63 -12.00 -3.26 -10.87
N VAL A 64 -10.76 -2.80 -10.92
CA VAL A 64 -10.42 -1.36 -10.80
C VAL A 64 -11.13 -0.54 -11.86
N ALA A 65 -11.29 -1.10 -13.08
CA ALA A 65 -12.04 -0.41 -14.14
C ALA A 65 -13.46 -0.05 -13.71
N THR A 66 -14.20 -0.96 -13.04
CA THR A 66 -15.53 -0.65 -12.52
C THR A 66 -15.49 0.48 -11.47
N LEU A 67 -14.49 0.44 -10.59
CA LEU A 67 -14.32 1.48 -9.59
C LEU A 67 -14.09 2.85 -10.24
N LEU A 68 -13.15 2.91 -11.21
CA LEU A 68 -12.78 4.14 -11.92
C LEU A 68 -13.88 4.66 -12.84
N LEU A 69 -14.65 3.77 -13.48
CA LEU A 69 -15.68 4.19 -14.44
C LEU A 69 -17.01 4.53 -13.76
N ASP A 70 -17.34 3.85 -12.67
CA ASP A 70 -18.69 3.90 -12.11
C ASP A 70 -18.76 4.58 -10.73
N LYS A 71 -17.65 4.63 -10.00
CA LYS A 71 -17.69 4.99 -8.58
C LYS A 71 -16.83 6.18 -8.17
N ILE A 72 -15.72 6.44 -8.87
CA ILE A 72 -14.80 7.53 -8.56
C ILE A 72 -14.39 8.27 -9.84
N SER A 73 -14.00 9.52 -9.70
CA SER A 73 -13.24 10.25 -10.72
C SER A 73 -11.75 10.17 -10.34
N LEU A 74 -10.94 9.63 -11.23
CA LEU A 74 -9.48 9.62 -11.07
C LEU A 74 -8.92 10.81 -11.85
N ASP A 75 -8.79 11.95 -11.18
CA ASP A 75 -8.45 13.21 -11.83
C ASP A 75 -6.96 13.41 -12.04
N TYR A 76 -6.14 12.79 -11.21
CA TYR A 76 -4.69 12.83 -11.33
C TYR A 76 -4.06 11.54 -10.81
N THR A 77 -3.12 10.98 -11.56
CA THR A 77 -2.30 9.84 -11.12
C THR A 77 -0.97 9.81 -11.86
N GLU A 78 0.13 9.90 -11.13
CA GLU A 78 1.47 9.88 -11.72
C GLU A 78 1.80 8.57 -12.44
N THR A 79 1.18 7.47 -12.03
CA THR A 79 1.47 6.13 -12.53
C THR A 79 0.74 5.80 -13.84
N LEU A 80 -0.49 6.30 -14.02
CA LEU A 80 -1.37 5.90 -15.12
C LEU A 80 -1.57 7.00 -16.17
N MET A 81 -1.23 8.24 -15.84
CA MET A 81 -1.41 9.36 -16.78
C MET A 81 -0.36 9.35 -17.88
N ALA A 82 -0.75 9.78 -19.06
CA ALA A 82 0.16 9.92 -20.22
C ALA A 82 0.94 11.24 -20.19
N ALA A 83 0.44 12.27 -19.48
CA ALA A 83 1.09 13.56 -19.38
C ALA A 83 2.41 13.48 -18.58
N ALA A 84 3.37 14.33 -18.94
CA ALA A 84 4.66 14.44 -18.26
C ALA A 84 5.13 15.89 -18.20
N GLY A 85 6.11 16.19 -17.34
CA GLY A 85 6.71 17.52 -17.21
C GLY A 85 5.73 18.60 -16.79
N GLU A 86 5.88 19.80 -17.36
CA GLU A 86 5.06 20.97 -17.00
C GLU A 86 3.55 20.74 -17.17
N GLN A 87 3.16 19.96 -18.18
CA GLN A 87 1.76 19.64 -18.42
C GLN A 87 1.17 18.80 -17.27
N ALA A 88 1.91 17.84 -16.75
CA ALA A 88 1.49 17.02 -15.61
C ALA A 88 1.40 17.85 -14.32
N GLU A 89 2.38 18.70 -14.07
CA GLU A 89 2.38 19.60 -12.90
C GLU A 89 1.21 20.59 -12.95
N ALA A 90 0.96 21.19 -14.11
CA ALA A 90 -0.19 22.09 -14.29
C ALA A 90 -1.53 21.39 -14.07
N ALA A 91 -1.69 20.16 -14.58
CA ALA A 91 -2.91 19.37 -14.38
C ALA A 91 -3.12 19.03 -12.88
N LYS A 92 -2.05 18.70 -12.14
CA LYS A 92 -2.09 18.50 -10.70
C LYS A 92 -2.56 19.73 -9.95
N GLU A 93 -1.94 20.88 -10.24
CA GLU A 93 -2.30 22.15 -9.58
C GLU A 93 -3.73 22.57 -9.88
N GLU A 94 -4.18 22.42 -11.13
CA GLU A 94 -5.55 22.72 -11.53
C GLU A 94 -6.55 21.83 -10.79
N THR A 95 -6.28 20.50 -10.72
CA THR A 95 -7.10 19.53 -10.01
C THR A 95 -7.19 19.87 -8.51
N MET A 96 -6.07 20.17 -7.88
CA MET A 96 -6.04 20.55 -6.45
C MET A 96 -6.82 21.84 -6.18
N LYS A 97 -6.77 22.84 -7.08
CA LYS A 97 -7.53 24.08 -6.95
C LYS A 97 -9.02 23.86 -7.15
N LYS A 98 -9.38 23.11 -8.20
CA LYS A 98 -10.77 22.83 -8.57
C LYS A 98 -11.55 22.12 -7.49
N TYR A 99 -10.91 21.13 -6.84
CA TYR A 99 -11.55 20.24 -5.87
C TYR A 99 -11.09 20.47 -4.43
N TYR A 100 -10.52 21.63 -4.15
CA TYR A 100 -10.00 21.95 -2.82
C TYR A 100 -11.03 21.68 -1.70
N GLY A 101 -10.64 20.87 -0.71
CA GLY A 101 -11.50 20.44 0.39
C GLY A 101 -12.37 19.21 0.09
N ASN A 102 -12.44 18.73 -1.15
CA ASN A 102 -13.39 17.69 -1.58
C ASN A 102 -12.77 16.46 -2.23
N TYR A 103 -11.46 16.35 -2.31
CA TYR A 103 -10.82 15.14 -2.87
C TYR A 103 -10.25 14.21 -1.80
N LEU A 104 -10.16 12.94 -2.13
CA LEU A 104 -9.39 11.94 -1.41
C LEU A 104 -7.98 11.90 -1.99
N LEU A 105 -6.99 12.05 -1.11
CA LEU A 105 -5.58 11.91 -1.49
C LEU A 105 -5.12 10.49 -1.19
N MET A 106 -4.73 9.76 -2.20
CA MET A 106 -4.13 8.42 -2.04
C MET A 106 -2.62 8.53 -2.25
N ILE A 107 -1.85 8.04 -1.28
CA ILE A 107 -0.40 8.13 -1.29
C ILE A 107 0.20 6.73 -1.18
N GLU A 108 1.09 6.40 -2.11
CA GLU A 108 1.92 5.20 -2.08
C GLU A 108 3.39 5.60 -1.87
N GLY A 109 4.10 4.84 -1.04
CA GLY A 109 5.49 5.08 -0.73
C GLY A 109 5.72 5.88 0.55
N SER A 110 6.93 5.80 1.10
CA SER A 110 7.37 6.55 2.27
C SER A 110 7.97 7.90 1.87
N LEU A 111 8.00 8.84 2.81
CA LEU A 111 8.60 10.15 2.58
C LEU A 111 10.00 10.23 3.21
N PRO A 112 11.04 10.56 2.43
CA PRO A 112 12.36 10.89 2.98
C PRO A 112 12.26 12.23 3.73
N THR A 113 12.79 12.26 4.95
CA THR A 113 12.68 13.46 5.80
C THR A 113 14.04 14.00 6.26
N LYS A 114 15.14 13.29 5.97
CA LYS A 114 16.48 13.72 6.36
C LYS A 114 17.05 14.76 5.39
N ASP A 115 16.80 14.56 4.11
CA ASP A 115 17.16 15.49 3.05
C ASP A 115 16.06 15.39 1.96
N GLU A 116 15.45 16.50 1.65
CA GLU A 116 14.36 16.56 0.67
C GLU A 116 14.83 16.23 -0.75
N ALA A 117 16.12 16.38 -1.04
CA ALA A 117 16.71 16.05 -2.34
C ALA A 117 16.70 14.55 -2.67
N TYR A 118 16.47 13.68 -1.69
CA TYR A 118 16.37 12.23 -1.94
C TYR A 118 15.19 11.82 -2.83
N CYS A 119 14.15 12.64 -2.93
CA CYS A 119 13.01 12.37 -3.81
C CYS A 119 12.41 13.68 -4.31
N CYS A 120 12.64 14.00 -5.58
CA CYS A 120 12.15 15.21 -6.22
C CYS A 120 11.42 14.89 -7.53
N VAL A 121 10.32 15.59 -7.77
CA VAL A 121 9.54 15.52 -9.00
C VAL A 121 9.15 16.95 -9.41
N GLY A 122 9.36 17.31 -10.67
CA GLY A 122 9.01 18.65 -11.18
C GLY A 122 9.70 19.82 -10.42
N GLY A 123 10.90 19.59 -9.87
CA GLY A 123 11.64 20.60 -9.10
C GLY A 123 11.20 20.77 -7.66
N LYS A 124 10.21 20.02 -7.18
CA LYS A 124 9.75 20.00 -5.79
C LYS A 124 10.11 18.69 -5.12
N SER A 125 10.35 18.70 -3.81
CA SER A 125 10.53 17.47 -3.05
C SER A 125 9.20 16.71 -2.90
N ALA A 126 9.27 15.39 -2.75
CA ALA A 126 8.08 14.58 -2.48
C ALA A 126 7.36 15.00 -1.18
N LEU A 127 8.12 15.51 -0.22
CA LEU A 127 7.60 16.07 1.03
C LEU A 127 6.74 17.30 0.73
N GLN A 128 7.28 18.30 0.01
CA GLN A 128 6.57 19.52 -0.38
C GLN A 128 5.30 19.21 -1.18
N ILE A 129 5.41 18.32 -2.20
CA ILE A 129 4.26 17.91 -3.02
C ILE A 129 3.17 17.27 -2.14
N THR A 130 3.58 16.41 -1.20
CA THR A 130 2.64 15.74 -0.29
C THR A 130 1.96 16.75 0.65
N GLU A 131 2.69 17.71 1.19
CA GLU A 131 2.14 18.74 2.07
C GLU A 131 1.16 19.65 1.32
N GLU A 132 1.50 20.10 0.10
CA GLU A 132 0.64 20.87 -0.76
C GLU A 132 -0.67 20.11 -1.08
N ALA A 133 -0.57 18.86 -1.50
CA ALA A 133 -1.72 18.03 -1.81
C ALA A 133 -2.56 17.71 -0.55
N ALA A 134 -1.93 17.45 0.58
CA ALA A 134 -2.62 17.18 1.83
C ALA A 134 -3.42 18.41 2.33
N ALA A 135 -2.96 19.61 2.06
CA ALA A 135 -3.62 20.84 2.52
C ALA A 135 -5.08 20.93 2.07
N GLY A 136 -5.36 20.56 0.81
CA GLY A 136 -6.72 20.56 0.23
C GLY A 136 -7.47 19.24 0.35
N ALA A 137 -6.84 18.18 0.85
CA ALA A 137 -7.48 16.86 0.92
C ALA A 137 -8.55 16.81 2.02
N LYS A 138 -9.70 16.18 1.73
CA LYS A 138 -10.74 15.83 2.70
C LYS A 138 -10.29 14.72 3.63
N ALA A 139 -9.61 13.72 3.09
CA ALA A 139 -8.96 12.64 3.82
C ALA A 139 -7.79 12.07 3.01
N ILE A 140 -6.89 11.38 3.68
CA ILE A 140 -5.71 10.74 3.08
C ILE A 140 -5.81 9.24 3.28
N ILE A 141 -5.51 8.47 2.24
CA ILE A 141 -5.35 7.02 2.31
C ILE A 141 -3.88 6.71 2.03
N ALA A 142 -3.19 6.15 3.02
CA ALA A 142 -1.82 5.68 2.91
C ALA A 142 -1.83 4.22 2.45
N TRP A 143 -1.47 3.99 1.18
CA TRP A 143 -1.44 2.68 0.56
C TRP A 143 -0.18 1.91 0.95
N GLY A 144 -0.39 0.76 1.54
CA GLY A 144 0.68 -0.17 1.90
C GLY A 144 1.51 0.27 3.09
N ASN A 145 2.41 -0.61 3.49
CA ASN A 145 3.25 -0.36 4.66
C ASN A 145 4.30 0.73 4.40
N CYS A 146 4.68 0.97 3.15
CA CYS A 146 5.57 2.06 2.80
C CYS A 146 4.99 3.42 3.19
N ALA A 147 3.77 3.72 2.71
CA ALA A 147 3.09 4.97 3.06
C ALA A 147 2.62 5.01 4.51
N SER A 148 2.24 3.87 5.08
CA SER A 148 1.73 3.82 6.46
C SER A 148 2.83 3.88 7.52
N ALA A 149 3.97 3.20 7.32
CA ALA A 149 4.97 3.03 8.37
C ALA A 149 6.42 3.29 7.93
N GLY A 150 6.68 3.40 6.63
CA GLY A 150 8.02 3.57 6.07
C GLY A 150 8.57 2.34 5.36
N CYS A 151 8.20 1.15 5.80
CA CYS A 151 8.57 -0.15 5.23
C CYS A 151 10.10 -0.34 5.05
N VAL A 152 10.50 -1.06 4.02
CA VAL A 152 11.91 -1.41 3.74
C VAL A 152 12.80 -0.15 3.63
N GLN A 153 12.25 0.96 3.14
CA GLN A 153 12.99 2.22 3.04
C GLN A 153 13.35 2.80 4.42
N ALA A 154 12.54 2.48 5.43
CA ALA A 154 12.80 2.89 6.81
C ALA A 154 13.64 1.87 7.60
N ALA A 155 14.07 0.78 6.95
CA ALA A 155 14.92 -0.22 7.58
C ALA A 155 16.25 0.39 8.05
N ASN A 156 16.74 -0.12 9.18
CA ASN A 156 18.01 0.36 9.74
C ASN A 156 19.17 0.19 8.75
N PRO A 157 20.01 1.21 8.57
CA PRO A 157 20.15 2.46 9.36
C PRO A 157 19.23 3.62 8.90
N ASN A 158 18.27 3.40 8.04
CA ASN A 158 17.36 4.42 7.49
C ASN A 158 18.10 5.69 7.01
N PRO A 159 18.93 5.60 5.97
CA PRO A 159 19.81 6.68 5.55
C PRO A 159 19.05 7.92 5.07
N THR A 160 17.86 7.74 4.51
CA THR A 160 17.01 8.82 3.98
C THR A 160 16.08 9.44 5.03
N GLY A 161 15.99 8.84 6.22
CA GLY A 161 14.99 9.23 7.22
C GLY A 161 13.57 8.98 6.75
N ALA A 162 13.35 7.89 6.01
CA ALA A 162 12.05 7.53 5.47
C ALA A 162 11.00 7.32 6.56
N LYS A 163 9.83 7.91 6.39
CA LYS A 163 8.71 7.86 7.36
C LYS A 163 7.38 7.60 6.67
N GLY A 164 6.46 7.01 7.41
CA GLY A 164 5.06 6.94 7.01
C GLY A 164 4.38 8.31 7.03
N ILE A 165 3.35 8.46 6.22
CA ILE A 165 2.65 9.74 5.99
C ILE A 165 2.11 10.33 7.29
N HIS A 166 1.53 9.50 8.17
CA HIS A 166 0.96 9.95 9.46
C HIS A 166 2.01 10.54 10.43
N LYS A 167 3.31 10.22 10.23
CA LYS A 167 4.41 10.80 11.02
C LYS A 167 4.79 12.20 10.53
N VAL A 168 4.48 12.51 9.29
CA VAL A 168 4.82 13.77 8.61
C VAL A 168 3.61 14.70 8.55
N ILE A 169 2.53 14.26 7.95
CA ILE A 169 1.31 15.07 7.80
C ILE A 169 0.50 15.04 9.09
N LYS A 170 0.15 16.22 9.59
CA LYS A 170 -0.64 16.40 10.82
C LYS A 170 -1.96 17.14 10.53
N GLY A 171 -2.94 16.93 11.40
CA GLY A 171 -4.23 17.65 11.31
C GLY A 171 -5.17 17.20 10.21
N LYS A 172 -4.86 16.11 9.50
CA LYS A 172 -5.72 15.50 8.48
C LYS A 172 -6.15 14.10 8.89
N PRO A 173 -7.37 13.66 8.53
CA PRO A 173 -7.77 12.29 8.69
C PRO A 173 -6.93 11.38 7.78
N ILE A 174 -6.24 10.39 8.35
CA ILE A 174 -5.40 9.45 7.59
C ILE A 174 -5.87 8.02 7.87
N ILE A 175 -6.08 7.25 6.81
CA ILE A 175 -6.39 5.82 6.86
C ILE A 175 -5.15 5.06 6.40
N ASN A 176 -4.60 4.22 7.26
CA ASN A 176 -3.46 3.36 6.94
C ASN A 176 -3.95 2.00 6.43
N VAL A 177 -3.78 1.73 5.15
CA VAL A 177 -4.10 0.43 4.55
C VAL A 177 -2.81 -0.37 4.44
N GLN A 178 -2.45 -1.05 5.54
CA GLN A 178 -1.16 -1.73 5.67
C GLN A 178 -1.11 -3.07 4.95
N GLY A 179 0.09 -3.43 4.53
CA GLY A 179 0.44 -4.63 3.79
C GLY A 179 1.60 -4.32 2.84
N CYS A 180 2.29 -5.33 2.34
CA CYS A 180 3.39 -5.13 1.41
C CYS A 180 3.31 -6.13 0.23
N PRO A 181 2.45 -5.78 -0.76
CA PRO A 181 1.39 -4.80 -0.81
C PRO A 181 0.13 -5.18 0.02
N PRO A 182 -0.87 -4.31 0.20
CA PRO A 182 -2.17 -4.69 0.78
C PRO A 182 -2.96 -5.59 -0.15
N ILE A 183 -3.94 -6.32 0.41
CA ILE A 183 -4.88 -7.11 -0.38
C ILE A 183 -5.76 -6.16 -1.21
N ALA A 184 -5.93 -6.42 -2.51
CA ALA A 184 -6.69 -5.54 -3.40
C ALA A 184 -8.15 -5.32 -2.95
N ASP A 185 -8.81 -6.38 -2.46
CA ASP A 185 -10.16 -6.29 -1.88
C ASP A 185 -10.22 -5.36 -0.66
N VAL A 186 -9.18 -5.34 0.16
CA VAL A 186 -9.08 -4.42 1.30
C VAL A 186 -8.93 -2.98 0.82
N MET A 187 -8.10 -2.75 -0.20
CA MET A 187 -7.92 -1.43 -0.80
C MET A 187 -9.23 -0.89 -1.35
N ALA A 188 -9.90 -1.66 -2.21
CA ALA A 188 -11.20 -1.28 -2.77
C ALA A 188 -12.27 -1.15 -1.69
N GLY A 189 -12.29 -2.06 -0.72
CA GLY A 189 -13.26 -2.05 0.37
C GLY A 189 -13.21 -0.78 1.21
N VAL A 190 -12.03 -0.19 1.42
CA VAL A 190 -11.89 1.10 2.10
C VAL A 190 -12.50 2.24 1.28
N ILE A 191 -12.21 2.29 -0.02
CA ILE A 191 -12.78 3.31 -0.93
C ILE A 191 -14.31 3.16 -0.94
N ILE A 192 -14.81 1.96 -1.23
CA ILE A 192 -16.26 1.69 -1.31
C ILE A 192 -16.95 2.03 0.02
N TYR A 193 -16.34 1.71 1.16
CA TYR A 193 -16.90 2.08 2.46
C TYR A 193 -17.07 3.60 2.59
N MET A 194 -16.03 4.36 2.25
CA MET A 194 -16.08 5.82 2.32
C MET A 194 -17.11 6.42 1.36
N LEU A 195 -17.24 5.85 0.16
CA LEU A 195 -18.24 6.26 -0.83
C LEU A 195 -19.66 5.97 -0.36
N THR A 196 -19.89 4.78 0.18
CA THR A 196 -21.24 4.31 0.55
C THR A 196 -21.76 4.99 1.81
N PHE A 197 -20.89 5.17 2.79
CA PHE A 197 -21.29 5.66 4.11
C PHE A 197 -20.91 7.13 4.36
N GLU A 198 -20.20 7.77 3.44
CA GLU A 198 -19.72 9.15 3.50
C GLU A 198 -18.99 9.51 4.81
N ARG A 199 -18.38 8.53 5.43
CA ARG A 199 -17.67 8.65 6.72
C ARG A 199 -16.43 7.79 6.76
N MET A 200 -15.52 8.16 7.65
CA MET A 200 -14.33 7.36 7.97
C MET A 200 -14.72 6.02 8.60
N PRO A 201 -14.06 4.90 8.23
CA PRO A 201 -14.20 3.65 8.96
C PRO A 201 -13.64 3.80 10.37
N GLN A 202 -14.09 2.91 11.29
CA GLN A 202 -13.45 2.84 12.60
C GLN A 202 -12.00 2.38 12.45
N LEU A 203 -11.09 3.12 13.06
CA LEU A 203 -9.66 2.85 13.01
C LEU A 203 -9.15 2.25 14.33
N ASP A 204 -8.10 1.45 14.24
CA ASP A 204 -7.32 0.98 15.39
C ASP A 204 -6.26 2.01 15.81
N GLY A 205 -5.42 1.66 16.78
CA GLY A 205 -4.35 2.54 17.28
C GLY A 205 -3.26 2.89 16.27
N LEU A 206 -3.14 2.13 15.18
CA LEU A 206 -2.22 2.39 14.08
C LEU A 206 -2.90 3.08 12.88
N GLY A 207 -4.16 3.51 13.03
CA GLY A 207 -4.92 4.15 11.97
C GLY A 207 -5.42 3.19 10.89
N ARG A 208 -5.49 1.87 11.16
CA ARG A 208 -5.96 0.86 10.22
C ARG A 208 -7.45 0.61 10.38
N PRO A 209 -8.22 0.38 9.28
CA PRO A 209 -9.65 0.06 9.36
C PRO A 209 -9.90 -1.23 10.14
N LYS A 210 -10.58 -1.14 11.29
CA LYS A 210 -10.86 -2.31 12.15
C LYS A 210 -11.60 -3.43 11.42
N MET A 211 -12.42 -3.11 10.44
CA MET A 211 -13.14 -4.10 9.66
C MET A 211 -12.21 -5.11 8.95
N PHE A 212 -10.96 -4.73 8.68
CA PHE A 212 -9.96 -5.58 8.03
C PHE A 212 -8.79 -5.97 8.95
N TYR A 213 -8.50 -5.17 9.99
CA TYR A 213 -7.29 -5.33 10.82
C TYR A 213 -7.61 -5.61 12.30
N SER A 214 -8.82 -6.05 12.66
CA SER A 214 -9.16 -6.37 14.03
C SER A 214 -8.75 -7.76 14.49
N ARG A 215 -8.47 -8.67 13.56
CA ARG A 215 -8.10 -10.07 13.85
C ARG A 215 -6.67 -10.34 13.44
N ARG A 216 -5.98 -11.13 14.24
CA ARG A 216 -4.64 -11.63 13.89
C ARG A 216 -4.74 -12.70 12.81
N VAL A 217 -3.73 -12.76 11.94
CA VAL A 217 -3.62 -13.81 10.93
C VAL A 217 -3.66 -15.20 11.56
N HIS A 218 -3.03 -15.36 12.74
CA HIS A 218 -3.04 -16.59 13.51
C HIS A 218 -4.45 -17.05 13.93
N ASP A 219 -5.32 -16.13 14.32
CA ASP A 219 -6.67 -16.44 14.80
C ASP A 219 -7.59 -16.96 13.68
N THR A 220 -7.25 -16.65 12.44
CA THR A 220 -8.02 -17.05 11.23
C THR A 220 -7.27 -18.05 10.36
N CYS A 221 -6.10 -18.54 10.82
CA CYS A 221 -5.25 -19.44 10.07
C CYS A 221 -5.83 -20.86 10.05
N TYR A 222 -5.91 -21.45 8.87
CA TYR A 222 -6.36 -22.85 8.71
C TYR A 222 -5.42 -23.87 9.38
N ARG A 223 -4.15 -23.49 9.65
CA ARG A 223 -3.18 -24.32 10.39
C ARG A 223 -3.28 -24.14 11.91
N ARG A 224 -4.27 -23.40 12.42
CA ARG A 224 -4.39 -23.12 13.85
C ARG A 224 -4.51 -24.40 14.69
N ALA A 225 -5.26 -25.39 14.25
CA ALA A 225 -5.42 -26.67 14.94
C ALA A 225 -4.06 -27.40 15.14
N ASN A 226 -3.17 -27.31 14.16
CA ASN A 226 -1.83 -27.89 14.28
C ASN A 226 -0.99 -27.14 15.34
N PHE A 227 -1.13 -25.82 15.46
CA PHE A 227 -0.48 -25.07 16.51
C PHE A 227 -0.96 -25.52 17.90
N ASP A 228 -2.26 -25.64 18.08
CA ASP A 228 -2.86 -26.04 19.36
C ASP A 228 -2.51 -27.49 19.73
N ALA A 229 -2.28 -28.35 18.74
CA ALA A 229 -1.83 -29.73 18.92
C ALA A 229 -0.30 -29.88 19.06
N GLY A 230 0.47 -28.80 18.98
CA GLY A 230 1.94 -28.85 19.07
C GLY A 230 2.63 -29.43 17.84
N LEU A 231 1.93 -29.49 16.69
CA LEU A 231 2.44 -30.03 15.43
C LEU A 231 3.08 -28.91 14.61
N PHE A 232 4.40 -28.88 14.57
CA PHE A 232 5.16 -27.81 13.94
C PHE A 232 6.07 -28.31 12.82
N VAL A 233 6.27 -27.45 11.84
CA VAL A 233 7.36 -27.56 10.86
C VAL A 233 8.64 -27.13 11.55
N GLU A 234 9.68 -27.97 11.49
CA GLU A 234 11.00 -27.69 12.08
C GLU A 234 11.98 -27.13 11.04
N SER A 235 11.80 -27.52 9.77
CA SER A 235 12.52 -26.96 8.62
C SER A 235 11.64 -26.98 7.37
N PHE A 236 11.93 -26.13 6.37
CA PHE A 236 11.06 -25.96 5.20
C PHE A 236 10.86 -27.23 4.37
N ASP A 237 11.80 -28.16 4.39
CA ASP A 237 11.77 -29.36 3.54
C ASP A 237 11.49 -30.64 4.34
N ASP A 238 11.10 -30.56 5.61
CA ASP A 238 10.82 -31.71 6.44
C ASP A 238 9.47 -32.39 6.11
N GLU A 239 9.25 -33.59 6.64
CA GLU A 239 7.98 -34.31 6.48
C GLU A 239 6.80 -33.54 7.10
N ASN A 240 7.04 -32.77 8.18
CA ASN A 240 6.02 -31.96 8.82
C ASN A 240 5.54 -30.83 7.89
N ALA A 241 6.44 -30.27 7.07
CA ALA A 241 6.08 -29.27 6.05
C ALA A 241 5.16 -29.89 4.99
N LYS A 242 5.43 -31.13 4.54
CA LYS A 242 4.58 -31.87 3.60
C LYS A 242 3.19 -32.17 4.18
N HIS A 243 3.10 -32.45 5.47
CA HIS A 243 1.85 -32.63 6.19
C HIS A 243 1.08 -31.33 6.47
N GLY A 244 1.66 -30.17 6.14
CA GLY A 244 1.02 -28.89 6.34
C GLY A 244 0.93 -28.44 7.80
N TYR A 245 1.86 -28.86 8.66
CA TYR A 245 1.92 -28.48 10.07
C TYR A 245 2.17 -26.96 10.24
N CYS A 246 2.04 -26.49 11.48
CA CYS A 246 2.15 -25.05 11.76
C CYS A 246 3.56 -24.53 11.52
N LEU A 247 3.67 -23.39 10.85
CA LEU A 247 4.94 -22.74 10.47
C LEU A 247 5.54 -21.87 11.61
N TYR A 248 5.02 -21.96 12.83
CA TYR A 248 5.45 -21.09 13.93
C TYR A 248 6.96 -21.19 14.22
N LYS A 249 7.52 -22.40 14.26
CA LYS A 249 8.95 -22.61 14.54
C LYS A 249 9.89 -22.19 13.41
N VAL A 250 9.38 -22.08 12.20
CA VAL A 250 10.13 -21.53 11.05
C VAL A 250 9.87 -20.02 10.83
N GLY A 251 9.47 -19.32 11.90
CA GLY A 251 9.46 -17.87 11.94
C GLY A 251 8.13 -17.18 11.60
N CYS A 252 7.00 -17.90 11.61
CA CYS A 252 5.71 -17.29 11.30
C CYS A 252 5.32 -16.20 12.30
N LYS A 253 5.04 -14.98 11.78
CA LYS A 253 4.60 -13.80 12.55
C LYS A 253 3.07 -13.70 12.68
N GLY A 254 2.33 -14.70 12.22
CA GLY A 254 0.87 -14.71 12.31
C GLY A 254 0.30 -14.35 13.69
N PRO A 255 0.88 -14.82 14.81
CA PRO A 255 0.41 -14.50 16.17
C PRO A 255 0.47 -13.01 16.55
N SER A 256 1.34 -12.23 15.92
CA SER A 256 1.50 -10.78 16.20
C SER A 256 1.01 -9.88 15.07
N THR A 257 0.50 -10.45 13.96
CA THR A 257 0.14 -9.71 12.75
C THR A 257 -1.37 -9.58 12.62
N TYR A 258 -1.86 -8.35 12.53
CA TYR A 258 -3.27 -8.04 12.28
C TYR A 258 -3.50 -7.79 10.79
N ASN A 259 -4.21 -8.70 10.14
CA ASN A 259 -4.60 -8.59 8.74
C ASN A 259 -5.68 -9.62 8.39
N SER A 260 -6.38 -9.40 7.28
CA SER A 260 -7.46 -10.28 6.78
C SER A 260 -6.95 -11.44 5.90
N CYS A 261 -5.64 -11.66 5.78
CA CYS A 261 -5.05 -12.66 4.88
C CYS A 261 -5.63 -14.07 5.04
N GLY A 262 -5.94 -14.50 6.27
CA GLY A 262 -6.51 -15.83 6.52
C GLY A 262 -7.96 -15.99 6.05
N ILE A 263 -8.66 -14.89 5.79
CA ILE A 263 -10.08 -14.87 5.39
C ILE A 263 -10.22 -14.46 3.93
N ILE A 264 -9.76 -13.25 3.61
CA ILE A 264 -9.92 -12.65 2.26
C ILE A 264 -8.93 -13.28 1.29
N LYS A 265 -7.69 -13.54 1.76
CA LYS A 265 -6.58 -14.05 0.95
C LYS A 265 -6.18 -13.07 -0.17
N TRP A 266 -5.37 -13.57 -1.11
CA TRP A 266 -4.83 -12.84 -2.26
C TRP A 266 -5.33 -13.49 -3.55
N ASN A 267 -5.22 -12.77 -4.66
CA ASN A 267 -5.56 -13.28 -5.99
C ASN A 267 -6.96 -13.94 -6.00
N GLU A 268 -7.97 -13.17 -5.71
CA GLU A 268 -9.38 -13.60 -5.69
C GLU A 268 -9.66 -14.73 -4.68
N GLY A 269 -9.08 -14.63 -3.50
CA GLY A 269 -9.29 -15.63 -2.46
C GLY A 269 -8.53 -16.94 -2.67
N THR A 270 -7.59 -16.99 -3.64
CA THR A 270 -6.89 -18.21 -4.00
C THR A 270 -5.93 -18.66 -2.91
N SER A 271 -5.04 -17.77 -2.44
CA SER A 271 -4.06 -18.15 -1.43
C SER A 271 -3.49 -16.96 -0.65
N TYR A 272 -2.69 -17.25 0.35
CA TYR A 272 -1.86 -16.29 1.09
C TYR A 272 -0.57 -17.01 1.55
N PRO A 273 0.46 -16.30 2.02
CA PRO A 273 1.79 -16.90 2.26
C PRO A 273 1.77 -18.21 3.03
N ILE A 274 1.02 -18.29 4.14
CA ILE A 274 0.94 -19.51 4.96
C ILE A 274 0.34 -20.69 4.17
N GLN A 275 -0.63 -20.44 3.31
CA GLN A 275 -1.24 -21.48 2.48
C GLN A 275 -0.27 -21.98 1.42
N SER A 276 0.60 -21.10 0.94
CA SER A 276 1.67 -21.42 -0.02
C SER A 276 2.92 -22.04 0.65
N GLY A 277 2.87 -22.35 1.94
CA GLY A 277 3.97 -22.97 2.67
C GLY A 277 4.99 -22.00 3.25
N HIS A 278 4.78 -20.68 3.13
CA HIS A 278 5.68 -19.66 3.66
C HIS A 278 5.13 -19.04 4.95
N PRO A 279 5.94 -18.88 6.01
CA PRO A 279 5.50 -18.22 7.23
C PRO A 279 5.05 -16.77 6.98
N CYS A 280 4.11 -16.30 7.80
CA CYS A 280 3.69 -14.90 7.77
C CYS A 280 4.87 -13.98 8.13
N LEU A 281 5.15 -12.99 7.27
CA LEU A 281 6.25 -12.03 7.44
C LEU A 281 5.91 -10.88 8.40
N GLY A 282 4.64 -10.69 8.74
CA GLY A 282 4.22 -9.54 9.53
C GLY A 282 4.05 -8.26 8.72
N CYS A 283 3.86 -8.34 7.41
CA CYS A 283 3.95 -7.20 6.48
C CYS A 283 2.95 -6.07 6.70
N SER A 284 1.95 -6.25 7.56
CA SER A 284 1.01 -5.21 7.99
C SER A 284 1.32 -4.63 9.38
N GLU A 285 2.47 -4.96 9.94
CA GLU A 285 2.92 -4.40 11.22
C GLU A 285 4.07 -3.42 11.01
N GLU A 286 4.19 -2.43 11.92
CA GLU A 286 5.31 -1.50 11.91
C GLU A 286 6.63 -2.24 12.16
N ASN A 287 7.68 -1.81 11.48
CA ASN A 287 9.04 -2.35 11.61
C ASN A 287 9.19 -3.85 11.31
N PHE A 288 8.26 -4.47 10.56
CA PHE A 288 8.37 -5.89 10.24
C PHE A 288 9.69 -6.23 9.52
N TRP A 289 10.25 -5.29 8.79
CA TRP A 289 11.51 -5.40 8.05
C TRP A 289 12.76 -5.46 8.93
N ASP A 290 12.69 -4.99 10.19
CA ASP A 290 13.80 -5.01 11.15
C ASP A 290 13.54 -5.96 12.33
N ASN A 291 12.28 -6.34 12.58
CA ASN A 291 11.90 -7.09 13.78
C ASN A 291 12.16 -8.59 13.70
N SER A 292 12.63 -9.08 12.57
CA SER A 292 12.91 -10.50 12.44
C SER A 292 13.75 -10.79 11.23
N PRO A 293 14.70 -11.70 11.35
CA PRO A 293 15.22 -12.36 10.16
C PRO A 293 14.04 -12.97 9.40
N PHE A 294 14.09 -12.88 8.08
CA PHE A 294 13.12 -13.55 7.22
C PHE A 294 13.22 -15.09 7.33
N TYR A 295 14.23 -15.60 8.05
CA TYR A 295 14.54 -17.02 8.23
C TYR A 295 14.99 -17.30 9.66
#